data_1e94c7bf9d1d3877bda2e9386acfe091
#
_entry.id   1e94c7bf9d1d3877bda2e9386acfe091
#
_cell.length_a   1.000
_cell.length_b   1.000
_cell.length_c   1.000
_cell.angle_alpha   90.00
_cell.angle_beta   90.00
_cell.angle_gamma   90.00
#
_symmetry.space_group_name_H-M   'P 1'
#
loop_
_entity.id
_entity.type
_entity.pdbx_description
1 polymer ?
#
loop_
_entity_poly.entity_id
_entity_poly.type
_entity_poly.pdbx_seq_one_letter_code
_entity_poly.pdbx_strand_id
1 'polypeptide(L)'
;MLKNEFWYGGAVYEGYRQPVSAEDSVEWDFIENPTHNQIMPLFLSSKGRYIWSDAGFRISFEKGEIKAEGPELIVLEEGFGDLRGAYLEAMRAHFPFHEIRLSESFFKAPVYNSWIELTYHQTQENILKYAKGILENGFPSGILMIDDGWSPYYGRWQFCGDNFKDAKAMIQELHEMGFSVMLWICPFITPDTLEFREARDKHYLIETTEGKPRILEWWNGYSAALDLTNPEAMRWLKEQLDVLLDMGVDGFKLDAGDPCYYHDGDKLFRDVSSDELSRLWAEFGEQFAFNELRVCFRAGGYSLMQRLCDKQTKWDETGIAGLIPDTLIQGLTGHPFGSPDMIGGGEYTCFLNGNENACTPEMFVRYAQIAALMPVMQFSASPWRVLPEADFQRVRDALALREKCLPEILRAVECAKVKGEPIARSMEYVFPGQGMERVMDQFMIGEDLLVAPVWKQGEVVRSVTLPDGQWRCVSLGETEGDVLNGGRDVVLGENDGLVVLRRV
;
A
#
# COMPACT_ATOMS: atom_id res chain seq x y z
N MET A 1 28.60 -11.86 4.49
CA MET A 1 27.38 -12.70 4.49
C MET A 1 27.72 -14.13 4.85
N LEU A 2 26.77 -14.87 5.41
CA LEU A 2 26.92 -16.31 5.66
C LEU A 2 26.69 -17.11 4.37
N LYS A 3 27.09 -18.39 4.36
CA LYS A 3 26.84 -19.27 3.22
C LYS A 3 25.34 -19.47 2.98
N ASN A 4 24.88 -19.29 1.74
CA ASN A 4 23.47 -19.40 1.34
C ASN A 4 22.57 -18.49 2.18
N GLU A 5 23.00 -17.28 2.41
CA GLU A 5 22.24 -16.25 3.11
C GLU A 5 21.62 -15.26 2.13
N PHE A 6 20.38 -14.90 2.38
CA PHE A 6 19.59 -13.97 1.59
C PHE A 6 19.03 -12.87 2.48
N TRP A 7 19.05 -11.63 2.01
CA TRP A 7 18.63 -10.45 2.74
C TRP A 7 17.45 -9.77 2.09
N TYR A 8 16.51 -9.30 2.91
CA TYR A 8 15.26 -8.65 2.53
C TYR A 8 15.05 -7.39 3.36
N GLY A 9 14.41 -6.33 2.83
CA GLY A 9 14.03 -5.17 3.64
C GLY A 9 14.27 -3.82 2.96
N GLY A 10 14.34 -2.77 3.76
CA GLY A 10 14.63 -1.41 3.30
C GLY A 10 13.46 -0.74 2.58
N ALA A 11 13.61 -0.50 1.29
CA ALA A 11 12.65 0.20 0.45
C ALA A 11 11.61 -0.77 -0.14
N VAL A 12 10.34 -0.50 0.11
CA VAL A 12 9.23 -1.34 -0.37
C VAL A 12 9.17 -1.37 -1.89
N TYR A 13 9.31 -0.23 -2.56
CA TYR A 13 9.19 -0.14 -4.02
C TYR A 13 10.34 -0.81 -4.81
N GLU A 14 11.34 -1.35 -4.13
CA GLU A 14 12.47 -2.08 -4.72
C GLU A 14 12.44 -3.59 -4.37
N GLY A 15 11.27 -4.14 -4.12
CA GLY A 15 11.09 -5.57 -3.87
C GLY A 15 11.62 -6.47 -4.99
N TYR A 16 11.56 -6.00 -6.25
CA TYR A 16 12.07 -6.72 -7.41
C TYR A 16 13.60 -6.94 -7.38
N ARG A 17 14.36 -6.13 -6.62
CA ARG A 17 15.82 -6.30 -6.41
C ARG A 17 16.17 -7.30 -5.31
N GLN A 18 15.17 -7.87 -4.67
CA GLN A 18 15.30 -8.71 -3.49
C GLN A 18 14.82 -10.15 -3.76
N PRO A 19 15.33 -11.13 -3.01
CA PRO A 19 16.35 -11.01 -1.97
C PRO A 19 17.77 -10.81 -2.52
N VAL A 20 18.66 -10.26 -1.68
CA VAL A 20 20.07 -10.07 -1.99
C VAL A 20 20.91 -11.20 -1.40
N SER A 21 21.78 -11.81 -2.21
CA SER A 21 22.71 -12.86 -1.83
C SER A 21 24.17 -12.42 -2.00
N ALA A 22 25.10 -13.30 -1.68
CA ALA A 22 26.53 -13.07 -1.89
C ALA A 22 26.96 -12.92 -3.37
N GLU A 23 26.08 -13.30 -4.32
CA GLU A 23 26.31 -13.20 -5.76
C GLU A 23 25.87 -11.84 -6.33
N ASP A 24 25.06 -11.11 -5.57
CA ASP A 24 24.48 -9.84 -6.00
C ASP A 24 25.39 -8.65 -5.61
N SER A 25 25.22 -7.54 -6.32
CA SER A 25 25.86 -6.26 -6.01
C SER A 25 24.79 -5.18 -6.02
N VAL A 26 24.41 -4.70 -4.83
CA VAL A 26 23.29 -3.77 -4.63
C VAL A 26 23.66 -2.76 -3.56
N GLU A 27 23.26 -1.51 -3.77
CA GLU A 27 23.42 -0.42 -2.80
C GLU A 27 22.11 0.33 -2.63
N TRP A 28 21.83 0.75 -1.40
CA TRP A 28 20.73 1.66 -1.03
C TRP A 28 21.25 2.81 -0.18
N ASP A 29 20.73 4.00 -0.46
CA ASP A 29 20.91 5.19 0.35
C ASP A 29 19.58 5.65 0.92
N PHE A 30 19.38 5.46 2.22
CA PHE A 30 18.20 5.90 2.92
C PHE A 30 18.42 7.19 3.73
N ILE A 31 19.62 7.80 3.64
CA ILE A 31 19.89 9.07 4.32
C ILE A 31 19.13 10.21 3.63
N GLU A 32 19.13 10.23 2.30
CA GLU A 32 18.42 11.23 1.51
C GLU A 32 16.99 10.80 1.14
N ASN A 33 16.56 9.61 1.50
CA ASN A 33 15.25 9.02 1.27
C ASN A 33 14.56 9.49 -0.03
N PRO A 34 14.97 8.96 -1.20
CA PRO A 34 14.45 9.42 -2.50
C PRO A 34 13.09 8.82 -2.87
N THR A 35 12.47 8.04 -1.99
CA THR A 35 11.31 7.20 -2.31
C THR A 35 9.98 7.90 -2.02
N HIS A 36 8.99 7.53 -2.82
CA HIS A 36 7.58 7.89 -2.67
C HIS A 36 6.75 6.74 -2.09
N ASN A 37 7.39 5.80 -1.37
CA ASN A 37 6.72 4.67 -0.73
C ASN A 37 7.29 4.45 0.69
N GLN A 38 6.92 3.35 1.36
CA GLN A 38 7.41 3.07 2.70
C GLN A 38 8.89 2.70 2.67
N ILE A 39 9.64 3.23 3.64
CA ILE A 39 10.99 2.78 3.98
C ILE A 39 11.06 2.40 5.45
N MET A 40 11.70 1.25 5.70
CA MET A 40 12.17 0.86 7.03
C MET A 40 13.69 0.73 7.02
N PRO A 41 14.41 1.33 7.97
CA PRO A 41 15.86 1.13 8.11
C PRO A 41 16.18 -0.26 8.70
N LEU A 42 15.66 -1.30 8.05
CA LEU A 42 15.64 -2.70 8.48
C LEU A 42 16.02 -3.62 7.33
N PHE A 43 16.95 -4.54 7.57
CA PHE A 43 17.18 -5.68 6.70
C PHE A 43 17.13 -6.99 7.50
N LEU A 44 16.47 -8.00 6.96
CA LEU A 44 16.23 -9.30 7.56
C LEU A 44 16.90 -10.40 6.76
N SER A 45 17.54 -11.33 7.44
CA SER A 45 18.27 -12.44 6.83
C SER A 45 17.52 -13.76 6.94
N SER A 46 17.57 -14.58 5.87
CA SER A 46 17.13 -15.98 5.88
C SER A 46 17.86 -16.86 6.90
N LYS A 47 18.93 -16.34 7.54
CA LYS A 47 19.69 -17.03 8.60
C LYS A 47 19.44 -16.47 9.99
N GLY A 48 18.29 -15.83 10.21
CA GLY A 48 17.88 -15.37 11.53
C GLY A 48 18.77 -14.23 12.06
N ARG A 49 19.12 -13.28 11.21
CA ARG A 49 19.85 -12.06 11.57
C ARG A 49 19.09 -10.85 11.06
N TYR A 50 19.30 -9.69 11.69
CA TYR A 50 18.77 -8.43 11.16
C TYR A 50 19.76 -7.29 11.32
N ILE A 51 19.64 -6.28 10.45
CA ILE A 51 20.31 -4.99 10.53
C ILE A 51 19.25 -3.93 10.78
N TRP A 52 19.50 -3.03 11.74
CA TRP A 52 18.60 -1.96 12.11
C TRP A 52 19.35 -0.67 12.42
N SER A 53 18.72 0.47 12.13
CA SER A 53 19.10 1.79 12.64
C SER A 53 17.86 2.61 12.97
N ASP A 54 17.97 3.55 13.91
CA ASP A 54 16.90 4.49 14.21
C ASP A 54 16.78 5.64 13.19
N ALA A 55 17.76 5.77 12.31
CA ALA A 55 17.76 6.72 11.20
C ALA A 55 18.05 6.06 9.87
N GLY A 56 17.84 6.78 8.78
CA GLY A 56 18.27 6.36 7.46
C GLY A 56 19.78 6.11 7.41
N PHE A 57 20.21 5.10 6.65
CA PHE A 57 21.62 4.74 6.48
C PHE A 57 21.88 4.27 5.04
N ARG A 58 23.16 4.30 4.65
CA ARG A 58 23.61 3.66 3.42
C ARG A 58 23.98 2.21 3.70
N ILE A 59 23.60 1.31 2.80
CA ILE A 59 23.98 -0.09 2.89
C ILE A 59 24.36 -0.61 1.52
N SER A 60 25.46 -1.34 1.44
CA SER A 60 25.88 -2.05 0.22
C SER A 60 26.13 -3.52 0.50
N PHE A 61 25.71 -4.33 -0.45
CA PHE A 61 25.99 -5.77 -0.53
C PHE A 61 26.86 -5.97 -1.77
N GLU A 62 28.09 -6.42 -1.59
CA GLU A 62 29.03 -6.63 -2.70
C GLU A 62 29.90 -7.85 -2.44
N LYS A 63 29.84 -8.86 -3.33
CA LYS A 63 30.67 -10.07 -3.27
C LYS A 63 30.66 -10.76 -1.89
N GLY A 64 29.49 -10.78 -1.26
CA GLY A 64 29.29 -11.37 0.07
C GLY A 64 29.74 -10.51 1.25
N GLU A 65 30.23 -9.30 1.03
CA GLU A 65 30.45 -8.30 2.07
C GLU A 65 29.19 -7.45 2.27
N ILE A 66 28.96 -6.99 3.50
CA ILE A 66 27.93 -6.03 3.87
C ILE A 66 28.65 -4.84 4.47
N LYS A 67 28.40 -3.65 3.94
CA LYS A 67 28.88 -2.39 4.51
C LYS A 67 27.69 -1.50 4.79
N ALA A 68 27.63 -0.92 5.97
CA ALA A 68 26.57 0.00 6.35
C ALA A 68 27.19 1.20 7.08
N GLU A 69 26.73 2.40 6.73
CA GLU A 69 27.14 3.65 7.36
C GLU A 69 25.95 4.60 7.49
N GLY A 70 25.90 5.36 8.57
CA GLY A 70 24.80 6.28 8.82
C GLY A 70 25.09 7.23 9.99
N PRO A 71 24.19 8.20 10.21
CA PRO A 71 24.36 9.19 11.29
C PRO A 71 24.13 8.58 12.67
N GLU A 72 23.38 7.50 12.78
CA GLU A 72 23.04 6.83 14.04
C GLU A 72 23.67 5.43 14.12
N LEU A 73 23.58 4.80 15.29
CA LEU A 73 24.08 3.45 15.51
C LEU A 73 23.35 2.45 14.60
N ILE A 74 24.15 1.67 13.86
CA ILE A 74 23.64 0.55 13.07
C ILE A 74 23.98 -0.73 13.83
N VAL A 75 22.97 -1.52 14.15
CA VAL A 75 23.12 -2.79 14.84
C VAL A 75 22.98 -3.97 13.88
N LEU A 76 23.76 -5.01 14.08
CA LEU A 76 23.60 -6.33 13.47
C LEU A 76 23.35 -7.32 14.61
N GLU A 77 22.15 -7.88 14.65
CA GLU A 77 21.75 -8.88 15.62
C GLU A 77 21.58 -10.24 14.98
N GLU A 78 21.84 -11.32 15.73
CA GLU A 78 21.85 -12.68 15.20
C GLU A 78 21.37 -13.72 16.21
N GLY A 79 21.09 -14.94 15.74
CA GLY A 79 20.68 -16.05 16.58
C GLY A 79 19.18 -16.34 16.61
N PHE A 80 18.42 -15.76 15.67
CA PHE A 80 16.96 -15.89 15.62
C PHE A 80 16.46 -17.01 14.68
N GLY A 81 17.37 -17.85 14.19
CA GLY A 81 17.06 -19.07 13.45
C GLY A 81 16.86 -18.85 11.95
N ASP A 82 15.75 -18.24 11.56
CA ASP A 82 15.32 -18.06 10.17
C ASP A 82 14.77 -16.63 9.92
N LEU A 83 14.24 -16.40 8.71
CA LEU A 83 13.68 -15.11 8.32
C LEU A 83 12.52 -14.67 9.24
N ARG A 84 11.63 -15.60 9.62
CA ARG A 84 10.50 -15.31 10.51
C ARG A 84 11.00 -14.93 11.89
N GLY A 85 11.96 -15.66 12.44
CA GLY A 85 12.55 -15.35 13.74
C GLY A 85 13.26 -14.00 13.75
N ALA A 86 14.02 -13.66 12.70
CA ALA A 86 14.62 -12.34 12.55
C ALA A 86 13.57 -11.21 12.52
N TYR A 87 12.49 -11.39 11.74
CA TYR A 87 11.38 -10.44 11.68
C TYR A 87 10.71 -10.22 13.03
N LEU A 88 10.31 -11.31 13.70
CA LEU A 88 9.60 -11.22 14.98
C LEU A 88 10.45 -10.56 16.07
N GLU A 89 11.75 -10.84 16.11
CA GLU A 89 12.63 -10.19 17.07
C GLU A 89 12.88 -8.71 16.73
N ALA A 90 13.15 -8.38 15.46
CA ALA A 90 13.29 -6.99 15.04
C ALA A 90 12.03 -6.18 15.33
N MET A 91 10.85 -6.75 15.05
CA MET A 91 9.56 -6.14 15.37
C MET A 91 9.43 -5.88 16.88
N ARG A 92 9.67 -6.88 17.70
CA ARG A 92 9.57 -6.76 19.17
C ARG A 92 10.52 -5.70 19.72
N ALA A 93 11.73 -5.58 19.16
CA ALA A 93 12.77 -4.70 19.66
C ALA A 93 12.62 -3.25 19.19
N HIS A 94 12.17 -3.03 17.96
CA HIS A 94 12.31 -1.73 17.30
C HIS A 94 10.99 -1.12 16.80
N PHE A 95 9.98 -1.94 16.45
CA PHE A 95 8.69 -1.46 15.94
C PHE A 95 7.53 -2.35 16.42
N PRO A 96 7.36 -2.48 17.75
CA PRO A 96 6.24 -3.26 18.30
C PRO A 96 4.93 -2.71 17.77
N PHE A 97 4.02 -3.61 17.42
CA PHE A 97 2.72 -3.21 16.87
C PHE A 97 1.93 -2.42 17.90
N HIS A 98 1.38 -1.31 17.44
CA HIS A 98 0.41 -0.51 18.19
C HIS A 98 -0.93 -1.26 18.30
N GLU A 99 -1.87 -0.73 19.08
CA GLU A 99 -3.24 -1.21 19.07
C GLU A 99 -3.85 -1.00 17.68
N ILE A 100 -4.13 -2.10 16.97
CA ILE A 100 -4.66 -2.02 15.60
C ILE A 100 -6.16 -1.70 15.64
N ARG A 101 -6.50 -0.50 15.19
CA ARG A 101 -7.86 0.05 15.10
C ARG A 101 -8.41 0.07 13.69
N LEU A 102 -7.62 -0.38 12.72
CA LEU A 102 -7.98 -0.37 11.31
C LEU A 102 -9.27 -1.16 11.08
N SER A 103 -10.20 -0.56 10.33
CA SER A 103 -11.49 -1.18 10.02
C SER A 103 -11.34 -2.46 9.21
N GLU A 104 -12.10 -3.49 9.59
CA GLU A 104 -12.14 -4.75 8.83
C GLU A 104 -12.77 -4.60 7.43
N SER A 105 -13.47 -3.48 7.17
CA SER A 105 -14.05 -3.19 5.86
C SER A 105 -13.01 -3.20 4.74
N PHE A 106 -11.76 -2.81 5.02
CA PHE A 106 -10.64 -2.88 4.06
C PHE A 106 -10.39 -4.30 3.53
N PHE A 107 -10.66 -5.32 4.33
CA PHE A 107 -10.33 -6.71 3.99
C PHE A 107 -11.53 -7.47 3.44
N LYS A 108 -12.76 -7.07 3.82
CA LYS A 108 -14.00 -7.76 3.48
C LYS A 108 -14.50 -7.50 2.07
N ALA A 109 -14.25 -6.29 1.56
CA ALA A 109 -14.71 -5.87 0.23
C ALA A 109 -13.65 -4.95 -0.41
N PRO A 110 -13.71 -4.69 -1.73
CA PRO A 110 -12.80 -3.77 -2.37
C PRO A 110 -12.94 -2.32 -1.88
N VAL A 111 -11.85 -1.57 -1.97
CA VAL A 111 -11.85 -0.11 -1.94
C VAL A 111 -12.11 0.39 -3.37
N TYR A 112 -12.97 1.38 -3.51
CA TYR A 112 -13.30 2.04 -4.77
C TYR A 112 -12.85 3.50 -4.70
N ASN A 113 -11.73 3.80 -5.30
CA ASN A 113 -11.17 5.13 -5.36
C ASN A 113 -11.73 5.88 -6.58
N SER A 114 -12.18 7.10 -6.42
CA SER A 114 -12.79 7.86 -7.51
C SER A 114 -11.78 8.53 -8.46
N TRP A 115 -10.46 8.44 -8.20
CA TRP A 115 -9.44 9.16 -8.97
C TRP A 115 -9.49 8.90 -10.48
N ILE A 116 -9.32 7.65 -10.91
CA ILE A 116 -9.28 7.31 -12.34
C ILE A 116 -10.65 7.46 -13.00
N GLU A 117 -11.74 7.15 -12.27
CA GLU A 117 -13.09 7.18 -12.84
C GLU A 117 -13.61 8.61 -13.02
N LEU A 118 -13.35 9.50 -12.08
CA LEU A 118 -13.91 10.85 -12.06
C LEU A 118 -12.87 11.95 -12.28
N THR A 119 -11.60 11.68 -12.03
CA THR A 119 -10.50 12.64 -12.14
C THR A 119 -10.81 13.96 -11.43
N TYR A 120 -10.83 15.08 -12.16
CA TYR A 120 -11.17 16.41 -11.66
C TYR A 120 -12.69 16.70 -11.61
N HIS A 121 -13.54 15.69 -11.92
CA HIS A 121 -15.01 15.84 -11.94
C HIS A 121 -15.67 15.23 -10.68
N GLN A 122 -15.05 15.48 -9.51
CA GLN A 122 -15.59 15.09 -8.22
C GLN A 122 -16.82 15.93 -7.90
N THR A 123 -18.00 15.38 -8.15
CA THR A 123 -19.29 16.03 -7.86
C THR A 123 -20.22 15.04 -7.17
N GLN A 124 -21.17 15.55 -6.37
CA GLN A 124 -22.18 14.72 -5.71
C GLN A 124 -22.90 13.77 -6.69
N GLU A 125 -23.29 14.27 -7.85
CA GLU A 125 -23.96 13.46 -8.89
C GLU A 125 -23.08 12.33 -9.39
N ASN A 126 -21.81 12.64 -9.73
CA ASN A 126 -20.88 11.64 -10.29
C ASN A 126 -20.48 10.60 -9.25
N ILE A 127 -20.29 11.00 -7.97
CA ILE A 127 -20.01 10.06 -6.87
C ILE A 127 -21.18 9.09 -6.68
N LEU A 128 -22.43 9.58 -6.61
CA LEU A 128 -23.59 8.71 -6.48
C LEU A 128 -23.79 7.82 -7.71
N LYS A 129 -23.53 8.33 -8.90
CA LYS A 129 -23.55 7.53 -10.14
C LYS A 129 -22.51 6.42 -10.12
N TYR A 130 -21.28 6.71 -9.67
CA TYR A 130 -20.22 5.72 -9.54
C TYR A 130 -20.62 4.63 -8.53
N ALA A 131 -21.10 5.00 -7.35
CA ALA A 131 -21.55 4.06 -6.33
C ALA A 131 -22.68 3.14 -6.83
N LYS A 132 -23.70 3.70 -7.52
CA LYS A 132 -24.78 2.91 -8.14
C LYS A 132 -24.23 1.97 -9.22
N GLY A 133 -23.32 2.45 -10.07
CA GLY A 133 -22.67 1.64 -11.09
C GLY A 133 -21.91 0.44 -10.54
N ILE A 134 -21.24 0.57 -9.39
CA ILE A 134 -20.60 -0.55 -8.69
C ILE A 134 -21.62 -1.65 -8.39
N LEU A 135 -22.73 -1.31 -7.74
CA LEU A 135 -23.75 -2.26 -7.33
C LEU A 135 -24.51 -2.86 -8.53
N GLU A 136 -24.86 -2.03 -9.52
CA GLU A 136 -25.58 -2.45 -10.73
C GLU A 136 -24.76 -3.45 -11.56
N ASN A 137 -23.43 -3.40 -11.49
CA ASN A 137 -22.52 -4.35 -12.15
C ASN A 137 -22.14 -5.55 -11.30
N GLY A 138 -22.82 -5.75 -10.15
CA GLY A 138 -22.70 -6.93 -9.30
C GLY A 138 -21.44 -6.94 -8.41
N PHE A 139 -20.82 -5.78 -8.18
CA PHE A 139 -19.73 -5.65 -7.22
C PHE A 139 -20.30 -5.38 -5.82
N PRO A 140 -19.67 -5.89 -4.75
CA PRO A 140 -20.11 -5.62 -3.39
C PRO A 140 -19.87 -4.13 -3.03
N SER A 141 -20.69 -3.59 -2.15
CA SER A 141 -20.34 -2.35 -1.45
C SER A 141 -19.10 -2.57 -0.59
N GLY A 142 -18.30 -1.52 -0.44
CA GLY A 142 -17.06 -1.55 0.33
C GLY A 142 -16.71 -0.15 0.83
N ILE A 143 -15.48 0.30 0.61
CA ILE A 143 -15.07 1.66 0.94
C ILE A 143 -15.10 2.49 -0.36
N LEU A 144 -15.88 3.57 -0.37
CA LEU A 144 -15.84 4.57 -1.44
C LEU A 144 -14.93 5.72 -1.01
N MET A 145 -13.81 5.86 -1.71
CA MET A 145 -12.82 6.90 -1.46
C MET A 145 -12.99 8.02 -2.48
N ILE A 146 -13.43 9.18 -2.02
CA ILE A 146 -13.54 10.39 -2.84
C ILE A 146 -12.16 11.04 -2.86
N ASP A 147 -11.51 10.97 -4.03
CA ASP A 147 -10.15 11.44 -4.23
C ASP A 147 -10.06 12.95 -4.44
N ASP A 148 -8.88 13.47 -4.77
CA ASP A 148 -8.59 14.90 -4.93
C ASP A 148 -9.63 15.66 -5.79
N GLY A 149 -9.88 16.92 -5.47
CA GLY A 149 -10.83 17.80 -6.17
C GLY A 149 -12.23 17.89 -5.54
N TRP A 150 -12.47 17.27 -4.39
CA TRP A 150 -13.73 17.38 -3.65
C TRP A 150 -13.83 18.69 -2.82
N SER A 151 -12.68 19.20 -2.34
CA SER A 151 -12.56 20.47 -1.61
C SER A 151 -12.32 21.66 -2.56
N PRO A 152 -12.61 22.90 -2.14
CA PRO A 152 -12.39 24.06 -3.00
C PRO A 152 -10.90 24.33 -3.28
N TYR A 153 -10.01 24.07 -2.32
CA TYR A 153 -8.56 24.14 -2.41
C TYR A 153 -7.89 23.51 -1.18
N TYR A 154 -6.60 23.22 -1.26
CA TYR A 154 -5.86 22.55 -0.19
C TYR A 154 -5.74 23.44 1.06
N GLY A 155 -5.94 22.83 2.22
CA GLY A 155 -5.97 23.49 3.51
C GLY A 155 -7.36 23.96 3.96
N ARG A 156 -8.35 23.92 3.05
CA ARG A 156 -9.77 24.11 3.38
C ARG A 156 -10.54 22.81 3.19
N TRP A 157 -10.55 22.01 4.25
CA TRP A 157 -11.14 20.69 4.23
C TRP A 157 -12.65 20.75 4.49
N GLN A 158 -13.38 21.15 3.45
CA GLN A 158 -14.84 21.16 3.38
C GLN A 158 -15.28 20.85 1.95
N PHE A 159 -16.46 20.29 1.78
CA PHE A 159 -17.00 20.05 0.45
C PHE A 159 -17.19 21.35 -0.34
N CYS A 160 -16.76 21.35 -1.61
CA CYS A 160 -16.97 22.47 -2.52
C CYS A 160 -18.49 22.64 -2.82
N GLY A 161 -19.10 23.73 -2.34
CA GLY A 161 -20.55 23.92 -2.41
C GLY A 161 -21.14 23.97 -3.83
N ASP A 162 -20.32 24.28 -4.83
CA ASP A 162 -20.75 24.25 -6.23
C ASP A 162 -20.94 22.81 -6.75
N ASN A 163 -20.09 21.90 -6.29
CA ASN A 163 -20.06 20.50 -6.70
C ASN A 163 -20.86 19.57 -5.76
N PHE A 164 -20.98 19.95 -4.49
CA PHE A 164 -21.62 19.16 -3.43
C PHE A 164 -22.67 20.01 -2.71
N LYS A 165 -23.88 20.04 -3.24
CA LYS A 165 -24.97 20.91 -2.71
C LYS A 165 -25.51 20.41 -1.37
N ASP A 166 -25.52 19.10 -1.17
CA ASP A 166 -25.90 18.45 0.09
C ASP A 166 -25.01 17.24 0.34
N ALA A 167 -23.77 17.51 0.74
CA ALA A 167 -22.79 16.47 1.00
C ALA A 167 -23.23 15.51 2.11
N LYS A 168 -23.94 16.02 3.13
CA LYS A 168 -24.44 15.18 4.22
C LYS A 168 -25.47 14.17 3.74
N ALA A 169 -26.41 14.58 2.91
CA ALA A 169 -27.39 13.67 2.31
C ALA A 169 -26.71 12.66 1.37
N MET A 170 -25.70 13.08 0.60
CA MET A 170 -24.91 12.17 -0.23
C MET A 170 -24.22 11.09 0.60
N ILE A 171 -23.55 11.45 1.70
CA ILE A 171 -22.87 10.50 2.59
C ILE A 171 -23.88 9.51 3.16
N GLN A 172 -25.04 10.01 3.62
CA GLN A 172 -26.10 9.15 4.13
C GLN A 172 -26.60 8.17 3.05
N GLU A 173 -26.83 8.63 1.80
CA GLU A 173 -27.24 7.76 0.69
C GLU A 173 -26.18 6.69 0.40
N LEU A 174 -24.88 7.04 0.46
CA LEU A 174 -23.77 6.08 0.31
C LEU A 174 -23.75 5.04 1.43
N HIS A 175 -23.98 5.45 2.69
CA HIS A 175 -24.10 4.53 3.81
C HIS A 175 -25.33 3.60 3.68
N GLU A 176 -26.48 4.12 3.20
CA GLU A 176 -27.66 3.31 2.91
C GLU A 176 -27.43 2.27 1.80
N MET A 177 -26.53 2.57 0.85
CA MET A 177 -26.06 1.62 -0.16
C MET A 177 -25.00 0.64 0.40
N GLY A 178 -24.54 0.79 1.64
CA GLY A 178 -23.58 -0.07 2.33
C GLY A 178 -22.11 0.32 2.15
N PHE A 179 -21.80 1.49 1.59
CA PHE A 179 -20.43 1.99 1.50
C PHE A 179 -20.01 2.73 2.78
N SER A 180 -18.75 2.55 3.19
CA SER A 180 -18.04 3.52 4.04
C SER A 180 -17.40 4.59 3.16
N VAL A 181 -17.30 5.83 3.65
CA VAL A 181 -16.84 6.98 2.86
C VAL A 181 -15.54 7.53 3.39
N MET A 182 -14.49 7.55 2.55
CA MET A 182 -13.20 8.20 2.85
C MET A 182 -12.99 9.41 1.95
N LEU A 183 -12.25 10.40 2.44
CA LEU A 183 -11.86 11.59 1.69
C LEU A 183 -10.34 11.70 1.57
N TRP A 184 -9.86 12.14 0.41
CA TRP A 184 -8.46 12.46 0.18
C TRP A 184 -8.06 13.77 0.87
N ILE A 185 -6.92 13.81 1.54
CA ILE A 185 -6.32 15.01 2.14
C ILE A 185 -4.80 15.00 1.94
N CYS A 186 -4.16 16.16 2.09
CA CYS A 186 -2.71 16.33 2.11
C CYS A 186 -2.28 17.34 3.17
N PRO A 187 -0.98 17.38 3.58
CA PRO A 187 -0.48 18.32 4.56
C PRO A 187 -0.08 19.67 3.95
N PHE A 188 -0.67 20.04 2.83
CA PHE A 188 -0.32 21.26 2.10
C PHE A 188 -1.48 22.25 2.08
N ILE A 189 -1.14 23.53 1.93
CA ILE A 189 -2.09 24.65 1.92
C ILE A 189 -1.86 25.49 0.67
N THR A 190 -2.92 25.72 -0.09
CA THR A 190 -2.88 26.58 -1.29
C THR A 190 -2.51 28.02 -0.92
N PRO A 191 -1.45 28.61 -1.51
CA PRO A 191 -1.03 29.98 -1.22
C PRO A 191 -2.12 31.01 -1.51
N ASP A 192 -2.04 32.15 -0.78
CA ASP A 192 -2.92 33.32 -0.93
C ASP A 192 -4.42 33.09 -0.63
N THR A 193 -4.75 31.97 0.03
CA THR A 193 -6.08 31.69 0.56
C THR A 193 -6.25 32.27 1.97
N LEU A 194 -7.47 32.25 2.51
CA LEU A 194 -7.72 32.69 3.89
C LEU A 194 -7.02 31.76 4.88
N GLU A 195 -7.08 30.46 4.64
CA GLU A 195 -6.43 29.43 5.44
C GLU A 195 -4.90 29.59 5.43
N PHE A 196 -4.31 29.92 4.28
CA PHE A 196 -2.89 30.23 4.19
C PHE A 196 -2.51 31.45 5.05
N ARG A 197 -3.30 32.53 4.98
CA ARG A 197 -3.05 33.74 5.78
C ARG A 197 -3.19 33.48 7.27
N GLU A 198 -4.21 32.72 7.67
CA GLU A 198 -4.40 32.30 9.05
C GLU A 198 -3.23 31.44 9.53
N ALA A 199 -2.86 30.39 8.78
CA ALA A 199 -1.77 29.49 9.11
C ALA A 199 -0.42 30.21 9.19
N ARG A 200 -0.16 31.15 8.27
CA ARG A 200 1.03 32.01 8.31
C ARG A 200 1.06 32.88 9.57
N ASP A 201 -0.03 33.59 9.85
CA ASP A 201 -0.09 34.57 10.96
C ASP A 201 -0.02 33.86 12.33
N LYS A 202 -0.40 32.57 12.38
CA LYS A 202 -0.29 31.69 13.56
C LYS A 202 1.00 30.85 13.60
N HIS A 203 1.90 30.98 12.62
CA HIS A 203 3.12 30.18 12.50
C HIS A 203 2.85 28.66 12.46
N TYR A 204 1.85 28.24 11.70
CA TYR A 204 1.50 26.83 11.48
C TYR A 204 2.21 26.22 10.25
N LEU A 205 2.88 27.07 9.45
CA LEU A 205 3.59 26.65 8.25
C LEU A 205 5.06 26.44 8.52
N ILE A 206 5.66 25.53 7.78
CA ILE A 206 7.12 25.43 7.68
C ILE A 206 7.65 26.77 7.13
N GLU A 207 8.70 27.31 7.73
CA GLU A 207 9.30 28.58 7.34
C GLU A 207 10.71 28.39 6.77
N THR A 208 11.08 29.24 5.84
CA THR A 208 12.48 29.36 5.39
C THR A 208 13.36 29.92 6.49
N THR A 209 14.67 29.87 6.31
CA THR A 209 15.64 30.52 7.23
C THR A 209 15.38 32.03 7.43
N GLU A 210 14.72 32.69 6.46
CA GLU A 210 14.32 34.11 6.53
C GLU A 210 13.01 34.34 7.30
N GLY A 211 12.32 33.26 7.75
CA GLY A 211 11.04 33.36 8.45
C GLY A 211 9.84 33.62 7.54
N LYS A 212 9.93 33.25 6.28
CA LYS A 212 8.81 33.27 5.33
C LYS A 212 8.24 31.87 5.15
N PRO A 213 6.93 31.71 4.89
CA PRO A 213 6.37 30.40 4.57
C PRO A 213 7.16 29.72 3.47
N ARG A 214 7.52 28.44 3.67
CA ARG A 214 8.11 27.60 2.65
C ARG A 214 7.06 27.28 1.61
N ILE A 215 7.25 27.71 0.38
CA ILE A 215 6.47 27.29 -0.79
C ILE A 215 7.25 26.18 -1.48
N LEU A 216 6.62 25.05 -1.68
CA LEU A 216 7.15 23.88 -2.35
C LEU A 216 6.42 23.61 -3.66
N GLU A 217 7.11 22.97 -4.59
CA GLU A 217 6.54 22.45 -5.83
C GLU A 217 6.21 20.95 -5.67
N TRP A 218 5.04 20.55 -6.12
CA TRP A 218 4.58 19.17 -6.10
C TRP A 218 3.71 18.89 -7.33
N TRP A 219 3.13 17.68 -7.47
CA TRP A 219 2.38 17.32 -8.69
C TRP A 219 1.16 18.22 -8.99
N ASN A 220 0.59 18.91 -8.00
CA ASN A 220 -0.50 19.87 -8.17
C ASN A 220 -0.05 21.34 -8.10
N GLY A 221 1.20 21.64 -8.49
CA GLY A 221 1.75 22.99 -8.57
C GLY A 221 2.44 23.43 -7.29
N TYR A 222 2.08 24.60 -6.75
CA TYR A 222 2.78 25.20 -5.62
C TYR A 222 1.88 25.32 -4.39
N SER A 223 2.40 24.89 -3.24
CA SER A 223 1.70 24.95 -1.95
C SER A 223 2.65 25.32 -0.81
N ALA A 224 2.11 25.79 0.30
CA ALA A 224 2.83 25.88 1.56
C ALA A 224 2.68 24.55 2.33
N ALA A 225 3.73 24.14 3.04
CA ALA A 225 3.68 22.96 3.88
C ALA A 225 3.25 23.31 5.30
N LEU A 226 2.33 22.51 5.86
CA LEU A 226 1.96 22.57 7.28
C LEU A 226 3.12 22.02 8.12
N ASP A 227 3.43 22.68 9.22
CA ASP A 227 4.44 22.19 10.16
C ASP A 227 3.84 21.09 11.04
N LEU A 228 4.12 19.84 10.67
CA LEU A 228 3.62 18.65 11.37
C LEU A 228 4.21 18.48 12.78
N THR A 229 5.26 19.23 13.12
CA THR A 229 5.85 19.25 14.47
C THR A 229 5.14 20.23 15.40
N ASN A 230 4.31 21.13 14.87
CA ASN A 230 3.58 22.10 15.63
C ASN A 230 2.21 21.56 16.10
N PRO A 231 2.02 21.33 17.41
CA PRO A 231 0.78 20.73 17.92
C PRO A 231 -0.46 21.61 17.68
N GLU A 232 -0.30 22.93 17.58
CA GLU A 232 -1.42 23.83 17.29
C GLU A 232 -1.83 23.74 15.79
N ALA A 233 -0.84 23.58 14.90
CA ALA A 233 -1.10 23.35 13.49
C ALA A 233 -1.84 22.02 13.26
N MET A 234 -1.41 20.96 13.95
CA MET A 234 -2.06 19.66 13.88
C MET A 234 -3.47 19.67 14.48
N ARG A 235 -3.69 20.44 15.55
CA ARG A 235 -5.02 20.65 16.11
C ARG A 235 -5.92 21.40 15.12
N TRP A 236 -5.42 22.46 14.50
CA TRP A 236 -6.16 23.24 13.50
C TRP A 236 -6.58 22.38 12.29
N LEU A 237 -5.70 21.49 11.84
CA LEU A 237 -6.06 20.49 10.81
C LEU A 237 -7.15 19.53 11.34
N LYS A 238 -6.93 18.96 12.53
CA LYS A 238 -7.85 17.99 13.13
C LYS A 238 -9.26 18.55 13.33
N GLU A 239 -9.38 19.80 13.77
CA GLU A 239 -10.67 20.47 13.95
C GLU A 239 -11.48 20.55 12.64
N GLN A 240 -10.84 20.77 11.49
CA GLN A 240 -11.51 20.73 10.18
C GLN A 240 -11.98 19.31 9.84
N LEU A 241 -11.13 18.29 10.11
CA LEU A 241 -11.46 16.90 9.83
C LEU A 241 -12.58 16.38 10.75
N ASP A 242 -12.63 16.84 12.00
CA ASP A 242 -13.71 16.48 12.93
C ASP A 242 -15.09 16.94 12.44
N VAL A 243 -15.19 18.08 11.78
CA VAL A 243 -16.45 18.53 11.13
C VAL A 243 -16.89 17.54 10.05
N LEU A 244 -15.96 16.94 9.30
CA LEU A 244 -16.26 15.95 8.28
C LEU A 244 -16.69 14.62 8.90
N LEU A 245 -16.02 14.19 9.97
CA LEU A 245 -16.41 12.99 10.73
C LEU A 245 -17.80 13.16 11.35
N ASP A 246 -18.12 14.32 11.92
CA ASP A 246 -19.46 14.65 12.45
C ASP A 246 -20.54 14.69 11.34
N MET A 247 -20.13 14.95 10.09
CA MET A 247 -21.02 14.88 8.93
C MET A 247 -21.33 13.45 8.51
N GLY A 248 -20.47 12.48 8.88
CA GLY A 248 -20.61 11.06 8.58
C GLY A 248 -19.48 10.48 7.71
N VAL A 249 -18.42 11.24 7.41
CA VAL A 249 -17.21 10.69 6.77
C VAL A 249 -16.55 9.68 7.71
N ASP A 250 -16.14 8.52 7.20
CA ASP A 250 -15.58 7.44 8.02
C ASP A 250 -14.07 7.60 8.24
N GLY A 251 -13.37 8.26 7.33
CA GLY A 251 -11.92 8.50 7.46
C GLY A 251 -11.26 9.13 6.24
N PHE A 252 -9.93 8.98 6.14
CA PHE A 252 -9.15 9.78 5.20
C PHE A 252 -8.05 8.98 4.49
N LYS A 253 -7.84 9.28 3.20
CA LYS A 253 -6.60 8.99 2.48
C LYS A 253 -5.66 10.16 2.71
N LEU A 254 -4.54 9.89 3.40
CA LEU A 254 -3.51 10.86 3.70
C LEU A 254 -2.41 10.75 2.65
N ASP A 255 -2.48 11.58 1.62
CA ASP A 255 -1.53 11.59 0.51
C ASP A 255 -0.47 12.67 0.68
N ALA A 256 0.50 12.72 -0.21
CA ALA A 256 1.68 13.55 -0.08
C ALA A 256 2.44 13.27 1.24
N GLY A 257 3.18 14.26 1.78
CA GLY A 257 4.01 14.06 2.97
C GLY A 257 5.30 13.29 2.68
N ASP A 258 5.66 13.15 1.41
CA ASP A 258 6.92 12.53 0.97
C ASP A 258 8.12 13.34 1.48
N PRO A 259 9.17 12.69 2.00
CA PRO A 259 10.36 13.38 2.52
C PRO A 259 11.00 14.34 1.52
N CYS A 260 10.91 14.04 0.23
CA CYS A 260 11.50 14.87 -0.84
C CYS A 260 10.88 16.28 -0.97
N TYR A 261 9.71 16.55 -0.37
CA TYR A 261 9.10 17.88 -0.36
C TYR A 261 9.66 18.79 0.73
N TYR A 262 10.33 18.25 1.72
CA TYR A 262 10.87 19.00 2.84
C TYR A 262 12.35 19.32 2.61
N HIS A 263 12.81 20.46 3.12
CA HIS A 263 14.17 20.95 2.87
C HIS A 263 14.94 21.10 4.17
N ASP A 264 16.16 20.61 4.18
CA ASP A 264 17.07 20.82 5.31
C ASP A 264 17.30 22.32 5.56
N GLY A 265 17.33 22.67 6.84
CA GLY A 265 17.52 24.06 7.29
C GLY A 265 16.25 24.90 7.28
N ASP A 266 15.09 24.35 6.93
CA ASP A 266 13.80 25.00 7.17
C ASP A 266 13.54 25.14 8.67
N LYS A 267 12.81 26.18 9.06
CA LYS A 267 12.43 26.40 10.45
C LYS A 267 11.13 25.67 10.73
N LEU A 268 11.19 24.82 11.72
CA LEU A 268 10.09 24.04 12.28
C LEU A 268 9.85 24.44 13.74
N PHE A 269 8.68 24.17 14.26
CA PHE A 269 8.39 24.31 15.69
C PHE A 269 9.33 23.41 16.52
N ARG A 270 9.58 22.18 16.07
CA ARG A 270 10.60 21.28 16.57
C ARG A 270 11.51 20.85 15.42
N ASP A 271 12.82 21.06 15.58
CA ASP A 271 13.81 20.69 14.56
C ASP A 271 13.87 19.16 14.40
N VAL A 272 13.53 18.70 13.20
CA VAL A 272 13.49 17.27 12.84
C VAL A 272 13.88 17.09 11.37
N SER A 273 14.23 15.86 10.98
CA SER A 273 14.50 15.49 9.59
C SER A 273 13.23 15.42 8.74
N SER A 274 13.39 15.44 7.42
CA SER A 274 12.31 15.21 6.45
C SER A 274 11.64 13.83 6.63
N ASP A 275 12.41 12.83 6.99
CA ASP A 275 11.91 11.49 7.33
C ASP A 275 10.98 11.51 8.54
N GLU A 276 11.35 12.26 9.57
CA GLU A 276 10.52 12.40 10.76
C GLU A 276 9.21 13.15 10.47
N LEU A 277 9.22 14.15 9.57
CA LEU A 277 7.99 14.79 9.10
C LEU A 277 7.06 13.79 8.41
N SER A 278 7.60 12.93 7.54
CA SER A 278 6.82 11.84 6.91
C SER A 278 6.26 10.85 7.94
N ARG A 279 7.05 10.50 8.97
CA ARG A 279 6.59 9.66 10.08
C ARG A 279 5.47 10.31 10.89
N LEU A 280 5.57 11.61 11.18
CA LEU A 280 4.53 12.36 11.88
C LEU A 280 3.22 12.42 11.09
N TRP A 281 3.28 12.48 9.75
CA TRP A 281 2.09 12.39 8.91
C TRP A 281 1.42 11.02 9.01
N ALA A 282 2.21 9.94 9.04
CA ALA A 282 1.73 8.60 9.26
C ALA A 282 1.12 8.43 10.67
N GLU A 283 1.78 8.95 11.72
CA GLU A 283 1.26 8.95 13.09
C GLU A 283 -0.08 9.72 13.21
N PHE A 284 -0.19 10.84 12.51
CA PHE A 284 -1.47 11.55 12.45
C PHE A 284 -2.58 10.72 11.79
N GLY A 285 -2.26 9.93 10.77
CA GLY A 285 -3.21 9.03 10.10
C GLY A 285 -3.72 7.90 10.99
N GLU A 286 -2.88 7.41 11.91
CA GLU A 286 -3.20 6.26 12.76
C GLU A 286 -4.40 6.48 13.70
N GLN A 287 -4.74 7.72 14.00
CA GLN A 287 -5.90 8.04 14.84
C GLN A 287 -7.26 7.70 14.18
N PHE A 288 -7.31 7.46 12.87
CA PHE A 288 -8.52 7.15 12.14
C PHE A 288 -8.62 5.64 11.86
N ALA A 289 -9.77 5.04 12.12
CA ALA A 289 -10.00 3.62 11.82
C ALA A 289 -10.09 3.32 10.31
N PHE A 290 -10.42 4.33 9.52
CA PHE A 290 -10.36 4.31 8.06
C PHE A 290 -9.26 5.27 7.63
N ASN A 291 -8.09 4.74 7.33
CA ASN A 291 -6.95 5.52 6.86
C ASN A 291 -6.27 4.82 5.69
N GLU A 292 -5.70 5.59 4.78
CA GLU A 292 -4.81 5.09 3.74
C GLU A 292 -3.61 6.01 3.62
N LEU A 293 -2.41 5.44 3.56
CA LEU A 293 -1.17 6.14 3.29
C LEU A 293 -0.40 5.43 2.18
N ARG A 294 0.44 6.18 1.47
CA ARG A 294 1.32 5.69 0.43
C ARG A 294 2.78 5.74 0.85
N VAL A 295 3.16 6.74 1.61
CA VAL A 295 4.53 7.02 2.01
C VAL A 295 4.66 7.11 3.52
N CYS A 296 5.72 6.57 4.05
CA CYS A 296 6.17 6.81 5.43
C CYS A 296 7.62 6.36 5.60
N PHE A 297 8.24 6.88 6.63
CA PHE A 297 9.54 6.41 7.11
C PHE A 297 9.38 5.82 8.51
N ARG A 298 9.93 4.64 8.75
CA ARG A 298 9.98 3.98 10.06
C ARG A 298 8.63 3.95 10.80
N ALA A 299 7.54 3.66 10.07
CA ALA A 299 6.20 3.52 10.64
C ALA A 299 5.69 2.06 10.60
N GLY A 300 6.58 1.08 10.60
CA GLY A 300 6.22 -0.33 10.78
C GLY A 300 5.51 -0.54 12.12
N GLY A 301 4.50 -1.41 12.14
CA GLY A 301 3.71 -1.70 13.34
C GLY A 301 2.59 -0.70 13.66
N TYR A 302 2.47 0.40 12.90
CA TYR A 302 1.37 1.35 13.06
C TYR A 302 0.05 0.79 12.51
N SER A 303 -1.07 1.28 13.05
CA SER A 303 -2.42 0.90 12.60
C SER A 303 -2.79 1.62 11.31
N LEU A 304 -2.12 1.28 10.21
CA LEU A 304 -2.25 1.96 8.92
C LEU A 304 -2.54 0.99 7.78
N MET A 305 -3.48 1.35 6.91
CA MET A 305 -3.58 0.74 5.60
C MET A 305 -2.55 1.42 4.68
N GLN A 306 -1.62 0.63 4.16
CA GLN A 306 -0.50 1.12 3.36
C GLN A 306 -0.65 0.67 1.91
N ARG A 307 -0.87 1.62 1.01
CA ARG A 307 -0.89 1.37 -0.44
C ARG A 307 0.55 1.42 -1.00
N LEU A 308 0.87 0.60 -1.99
CA LEU A 308 2.07 0.81 -2.80
C LEU A 308 1.97 2.15 -3.54
N CYS A 309 3.10 2.74 -3.93
CA CYS A 309 3.11 3.93 -4.79
C CYS A 309 2.41 3.63 -6.12
N ASP A 310 1.99 4.69 -6.80
CA ASP A 310 1.33 4.59 -8.09
C ASP A 310 2.17 3.78 -9.08
N LYS A 311 1.61 2.65 -9.52
CA LYS A 311 2.26 1.77 -10.49
C LYS A 311 2.02 2.26 -11.91
N GLN A 312 3.03 2.11 -12.74
CA GLN A 312 2.90 2.40 -14.16
C GLN A 312 2.09 1.29 -14.87
N THR A 313 1.40 1.66 -15.93
CA THR A 313 0.69 0.71 -16.80
C THR A 313 1.68 -0.01 -17.71
N LYS A 314 2.52 -0.87 -17.08
CA LYS A 314 3.61 -1.62 -17.73
C LYS A 314 3.72 -3.04 -17.18
N TRP A 315 4.35 -3.92 -17.96
CA TRP A 315 4.60 -5.31 -17.59
C TRP A 315 5.91 -5.51 -16.81
N ASP A 316 6.72 -4.48 -16.65
CA ASP A 316 7.98 -4.48 -15.91
C ASP A 316 7.80 -4.24 -14.40
N GLU A 317 8.92 -4.09 -13.69
CA GLU A 317 8.98 -3.89 -12.24
C GLU A 317 8.36 -2.56 -11.77
N THR A 318 8.26 -1.58 -12.63
CA THR A 318 7.58 -0.30 -12.32
C THR A 318 6.05 -0.43 -12.38
N GLY A 319 5.56 -1.52 -12.95
CA GLY A 319 4.16 -1.88 -13.11
C GLY A 319 3.84 -3.22 -12.46
N ILE A 320 3.22 -4.13 -13.23
CA ILE A 320 2.61 -5.36 -12.74
C ILE A 320 3.63 -6.35 -12.13
N ALA A 321 4.86 -6.42 -12.66
CA ALA A 321 5.87 -7.33 -12.15
C ALA A 321 6.38 -6.94 -10.74
N GLY A 322 6.22 -5.66 -10.33
CA GLY A 322 6.57 -5.18 -9.00
C GLY A 322 5.52 -5.46 -7.93
N LEU A 323 4.27 -5.78 -8.29
CA LEU A 323 3.16 -5.87 -7.33
C LEU A 323 3.40 -6.89 -6.21
N ILE A 324 3.79 -8.10 -6.56
CA ILE A 324 4.00 -9.17 -5.59
C ILE A 324 5.26 -8.93 -4.77
N PRO A 325 6.45 -8.75 -5.37
CA PRO A 325 7.67 -8.57 -4.58
C PRO A 325 7.62 -7.34 -3.67
N ASP A 326 7.07 -6.21 -4.12
CA ASP A 326 6.94 -5.01 -3.29
C ASP A 326 5.97 -5.25 -2.11
N THR A 327 4.84 -5.93 -2.33
CA THR A 327 3.92 -6.29 -1.24
C THR A 327 4.56 -7.24 -0.22
N LEU A 328 5.42 -8.16 -0.66
CA LEU A 328 6.14 -9.06 0.24
C LEU A 328 7.16 -8.31 1.11
N ILE A 329 7.88 -7.37 0.53
CA ILE A 329 8.79 -6.50 1.30
C ILE A 329 8.00 -5.57 2.21
N GLN A 330 6.84 -5.05 1.78
CA GLN A 330 5.96 -4.26 2.63
C GLN A 330 5.57 -5.02 3.91
N GLY A 331 5.19 -6.29 3.79
CA GLY A 331 4.92 -7.15 4.95
C GLY A 331 6.14 -7.35 5.86
N LEU A 332 7.31 -7.64 5.28
CA LEU A 332 8.57 -7.84 6.00
C LEU A 332 9.13 -6.56 6.66
N THR A 333 8.65 -5.41 6.26
CA THR A 333 9.00 -4.11 6.86
C THR A 333 7.94 -3.59 7.85
N GLY A 334 7.06 -4.50 8.33
CA GLY A 334 6.11 -4.17 9.39
C GLY A 334 4.81 -3.50 8.93
N HIS A 335 4.48 -3.58 7.64
CA HIS A 335 3.26 -3.03 7.05
C HIS A 335 2.35 -4.15 6.49
N PRO A 336 1.69 -4.96 7.35
CA PRO A 336 0.94 -6.13 6.90
C PRO A 336 -0.38 -5.81 6.21
N PHE A 337 -0.94 -4.60 6.41
CA PHE A 337 -2.25 -4.18 5.91
C PHE A 337 -2.10 -3.47 4.56
N GLY A 338 -1.51 -4.17 3.59
CA GLY A 338 -1.10 -3.60 2.32
C GLY A 338 -2.12 -3.69 1.19
N SER A 339 -2.07 -2.72 0.27
CA SER A 339 -2.75 -2.73 -1.03
C SER A 339 -1.71 -2.61 -2.15
N PRO A 340 -1.81 -3.44 -3.22
CA PRO A 340 -0.86 -3.40 -4.34
C PRO A 340 -1.09 -2.25 -5.32
N ASP A 341 -1.65 -1.14 -4.88
CA ASP A 341 -2.10 0.00 -5.68
C ASP A 341 -3.48 -0.19 -6.34
N MET A 342 -3.95 0.82 -7.04
CA MET A 342 -5.17 0.80 -7.85
C MET A 342 -5.02 -0.15 -9.03
N ILE A 343 -6.01 -1.00 -9.27
CA ILE A 343 -5.98 -1.99 -10.36
C ILE A 343 -5.83 -1.31 -11.71
N GLY A 344 -4.77 -1.67 -12.42
CA GLY A 344 -4.36 -1.09 -13.69
C GLY A 344 -3.36 0.07 -13.59
N GLY A 345 -2.99 0.49 -12.37
CA GLY A 345 -2.06 1.59 -12.10
C GLY A 345 -2.72 2.93 -11.77
N GLY A 346 -1.92 3.92 -11.36
CA GLY A 346 -2.39 5.22 -10.88
C GLY A 346 -2.50 6.33 -11.96
N GLU A 347 -2.01 6.10 -13.18
CA GLU A 347 -1.99 7.10 -14.24
C GLU A 347 -3.33 7.14 -15.01
N TYR A 348 -4.15 8.15 -14.72
CA TYR A 348 -5.49 8.25 -15.30
C TYR A 348 -5.50 8.37 -16.84
N THR A 349 -4.46 8.95 -17.44
CA THR A 349 -4.38 9.10 -18.90
C THR A 349 -4.36 7.77 -19.62
N CYS A 350 -3.87 6.69 -18.98
CA CYS A 350 -3.88 5.33 -19.52
C CYS A 350 -5.28 4.72 -19.65
N PHE A 351 -6.31 5.36 -19.11
CA PHE A 351 -7.72 4.95 -19.20
C PHE A 351 -8.58 5.85 -20.11
N LEU A 352 -7.94 6.79 -20.81
CA LEU A 352 -8.58 7.65 -21.80
C LEU A 352 -8.52 7.02 -23.19
N ASN A 353 -9.60 7.20 -23.96
CA ASN A 353 -9.67 6.71 -25.34
C ASN A 353 -8.58 7.33 -26.21
N GLY A 354 -7.90 6.49 -27.00
CA GLY A 354 -6.88 6.93 -27.97
C GLY A 354 -5.49 7.15 -27.38
N ASN A 355 -5.25 6.82 -26.10
CA ASN A 355 -3.91 6.81 -25.55
C ASN A 355 -3.14 5.57 -26.03
N GLU A 356 -1.96 5.76 -26.60
CA GLU A 356 -1.09 4.68 -27.07
C GLU A 356 -0.52 3.81 -25.93
N ASN A 357 -0.46 4.37 -24.72
CA ASN A 357 -0.07 3.67 -23.48
C ASN A 357 -1.27 3.19 -22.67
N ALA A 358 -2.42 2.97 -23.31
CA ALA A 358 -3.64 2.56 -22.63
C ALA A 358 -3.45 1.23 -21.89
N CYS A 359 -4.08 1.12 -20.71
CA CYS A 359 -4.17 -0.12 -19.99
C CYS A 359 -4.92 -1.16 -20.84
N THR A 360 -4.23 -2.23 -21.23
CA THR A 360 -4.86 -3.28 -22.03
C THR A 360 -5.82 -4.11 -21.18
N PRO A 361 -6.89 -4.70 -21.78
CA PRO A 361 -7.78 -5.61 -21.05
C PRO A 361 -7.03 -6.74 -20.34
N GLU A 362 -6.05 -7.35 -21.00
CA GLU A 362 -5.22 -8.40 -20.39
C GLU A 362 -4.51 -7.89 -19.13
N MET A 363 -3.84 -6.73 -19.19
CA MET A 363 -3.13 -6.15 -18.06
C MET A 363 -4.08 -5.86 -16.90
N PHE A 364 -5.22 -5.24 -17.17
CA PHE A 364 -6.22 -4.95 -16.14
C PHE A 364 -6.70 -6.22 -15.44
N VAL A 365 -7.00 -7.27 -16.20
CA VAL A 365 -7.42 -8.57 -15.65
C VAL A 365 -6.32 -9.20 -14.79
N ARG A 366 -5.07 -9.24 -15.28
CA ARG A 366 -3.95 -9.81 -14.50
C ARG A 366 -3.71 -9.02 -13.22
N TYR A 367 -3.79 -7.71 -13.28
CA TYR A 367 -3.69 -6.86 -12.10
C TYR A 367 -4.81 -7.18 -11.09
N ALA A 368 -6.06 -7.27 -11.55
CA ALA A 368 -7.20 -7.62 -10.71
C ALA A 368 -7.04 -9.01 -10.07
N GLN A 369 -6.52 -9.99 -10.81
CA GLN A 369 -6.23 -11.33 -10.32
C GLN A 369 -5.15 -11.34 -9.22
N ILE A 370 -4.08 -10.55 -9.39
CA ILE A 370 -3.05 -10.39 -8.35
C ILE A 370 -3.67 -9.75 -7.11
N ALA A 371 -4.38 -8.63 -7.28
CA ALA A 371 -4.97 -7.86 -6.19
C ALA A 371 -6.06 -8.62 -5.42
N ALA A 372 -6.76 -9.54 -6.09
CA ALA A 372 -7.89 -10.27 -5.49
C ALA A 372 -7.53 -11.01 -4.20
N LEU A 373 -6.34 -11.60 -4.12
CA LEU A 373 -5.87 -12.34 -2.93
C LEU A 373 -4.84 -11.54 -2.08
N MET A 374 -4.58 -10.27 -2.42
CA MET A 374 -3.80 -9.38 -1.56
C MET A 374 -4.63 -8.93 -0.34
N PRO A 375 -4.00 -8.43 0.74
CA PRO A 375 -4.74 -8.01 1.93
C PRO A 375 -5.88 -7.04 1.61
N VAL A 376 -5.59 -5.96 0.89
CA VAL A 376 -6.57 -4.98 0.44
C VAL A 376 -6.58 -4.94 -1.09
N MET A 377 -7.78 -4.94 -1.69
CA MET A 377 -7.99 -4.81 -3.13
C MET A 377 -8.59 -3.44 -3.43
N GLN A 378 -8.01 -2.70 -4.38
CA GLN A 378 -8.48 -1.35 -4.71
C GLN A 378 -8.75 -1.18 -6.20
N PHE A 379 -9.96 -0.76 -6.55
CA PHE A 379 -10.32 -0.28 -7.89
C PHE A 379 -10.27 1.25 -7.93
N SER A 380 -9.96 1.81 -9.10
CA SER A 380 -10.15 3.22 -9.40
C SER A 380 -10.83 3.38 -10.76
N ALA A 381 -10.38 2.71 -11.81
CA ALA A 381 -11.14 2.60 -13.07
C ALA A 381 -12.27 1.58 -12.92
N SER A 382 -13.45 1.89 -13.46
CA SER A 382 -14.60 0.99 -13.49
C SER A 382 -14.38 -0.15 -14.49
N PRO A 383 -14.30 -1.43 -14.05
CA PRO A 383 -14.07 -2.55 -14.97
C PRO A 383 -15.11 -2.64 -16.12
N TRP A 384 -16.37 -2.38 -15.81
CA TRP A 384 -17.46 -2.39 -16.81
C TRP A 384 -17.37 -1.28 -17.85
N ARG A 385 -16.59 -0.23 -17.62
CA ARG A 385 -16.32 0.85 -18.58
C ARG A 385 -15.12 0.52 -19.47
N VAL A 386 -14.09 -0.10 -18.92
CA VAL A 386 -12.79 -0.24 -19.58
C VAL A 386 -12.57 -1.60 -20.23
N LEU A 387 -13.38 -2.62 -19.88
CA LEU A 387 -13.19 -3.98 -20.34
C LEU A 387 -14.31 -4.46 -21.28
N PRO A 388 -13.99 -5.29 -22.30
CA PRO A 388 -14.96 -6.15 -22.96
C PRO A 388 -15.61 -7.12 -21.96
N GLU A 389 -16.85 -7.58 -22.26
CA GLU A 389 -17.63 -8.44 -21.34
C GLU A 389 -16.90 -9.70 -20.89
N ALA A 390 -16.15 -10.35 -21.80
CA ALA A 390 -15.41 -11.57 -21.45
C ALA A 390 -14.30 -11.30 -20.42
N ASP A 391 -13.58 -10.20 -20.56
CA ASP A 391 -12.53 -9.80 -19.60
C ASP A 391 -13.14 -9.26 -18.31
N PHE A 392 -14.27 -8.57 -18.39
CA PHE A 392 -15.02 -8.13 -17.22
C PHE A 392 -15.50 -9.33 -16.39
N GLN A 393 -15.96 -10.41 -17.02
CA GLN A 393 -16.32 -11.65 -16.32
C GLN A 393 -15.12 -12.23 -15.54
N ARG A 394 -13.91 -12.21 -16.12
CA ARG A 394 -12.69 -12.68 -15.43
C ARG A 394 -12.37 -11.87 -14.16
N VAL A 395 -12.68 -10.58 -14.16
CA VAL A 395 -12.55 -9.75 -12.94
C VAL A 395 -13.60 -10.15 -11.90
N ARG A 396 -14.85 -10.42 -12.31
CA ARG A 396 -15.89 -10.94 -11.40
C ARG A 396 -15.50 -12.30 -10.81
N ASP A 397 -14.91 -13.18 -11.61
CA ASP A 397 -14.42 -14.50 -11.17
C ASP A 397 -13.29 -14.36 -10.14
N ALA A 398 -12.38 -13.39 -10.32
CA ALA A 398 -11.35 -13.08 -9.33
C ALA A 398 -11.94 -12.58 -8.00
N LEU A 399 -12.98 -11.75 -8.04
CA LEU A 399 -13.73 -11.32 -6.85
C LEU A 399 -14.46 -12.50 -6.16
N ALA A 400 -15.11 -13.36 -6.94
CA ALA A 400 -15.77 -14.54 -6.39
C ALA A 400 -14.77 -15.50 -5.71
N LEU A 401 -13.55 -15.60 -6.27
CA LEU A 401 -12.48 -16.38 -5.66
C LEU A 401 -11.98 -15.74 -4.35
N ARG A 402 -11.86 -14.39 -4.30
CA ARG A 402 -11.59 -13.67 -3.05
C ARG A 402 -12.64 -13.97 -2.00
N GLU A 403 -13.92 -13.89 -2.34
CA GLU A 403 -15.02 -14.19 -1.41
C GLU A 403 -14.91 -15.63 -0.88
N LYS A 404 -14.62 -16.60 -1.73
CA LYS A 404 -14.39 -18.00 -1.33
C LYS A 404 -13.19 -18.17 -0.37
N CYS A 405 -12.14 -17.35 -0.52
CA CYS A 405 -10.93 -17.35 0.31
C CYS A 405 -10.98 -16.34 1.47
N LEU A 406 -12.08 -15.60 1.62
CA LEU A 406 -12.20 -14.57 2.65
C LEU A 406 -11.97 -15.06 4.07
N PRO A 407 -12.41 -16.28 4.47
CA PRO A 407 -12.13 -16.80 5.81
C PRO A 407 -10.62 -16.92 6.10
N GLU A 408 -9.80 -17.33 5.12
CA GLU A 408 -8.35 -17.40 5.25
C GLU A 408 -7.72 -16.01 5.36
N ILE A 409 -8.17 -15.08 4.53
CA ILE A 409 -7.70 -13.69 4.58
C ILE A 409 -7.99 -13.10 5.96
N LEU A 410 -9.22 -13.22 6.48
CA LEU A 410 -9.59 -12.67 7.79
C LEU A 410 -8.84 -13.34 8.95
N ARG A 411 -8.54 -14.64 8.87
CA ARG A 411 -7.65 -15.30 9.86
C ARG A 411 -6.23 -14.71 9.84
N ALA A 412 -5.69 -14.46 8.65
CA ALA A 412 -4.38 -13.83 8.51
C ALA A 412 -4.38 -12.37 9.00
N VAL A 413 -5.46 -11.62 8.76
CA VAL A 413 -5.68 -10.28 9.31
C VAL A 413 -5.70 -10.30 10.85
N GLU A 414 -6.43 -11.22 11.44
CA GLU A 414 -6.47 -11.34 12.90
C GLU A 414 -5.10 -11.74 13.48
N CYS A 415 -4.39 -12.63 12.79
CA CYS A 415 -3.01 -12.97 13.15
C CYS A 415 -2.08 -11.74 13.10
N ALA A 416 -2.21 -10.92 12.05
CA ALA A 416 -1.45 -9.67 11.93
C ALA A 416 -1.76 -8.69 13.06
N LYS A 417 -3.03 -8.49 13.39
CA LYS A 417 -3.46 -7.62 14.50
C LYS A 417 -2.91 -8.05 15.85
N VAL A 418 -2.85 -9.35 16.12
CA VAL A 418 -2.48 -9.88 17.43
C VAL A 418 -0.98 -10.17 17.55
N LYS A 419 -0.35 -10.64 16.49
CA LYS A 419 1.05 -11.11 16.50
C LYS A 419 2.00 -10.25 15.68
N GLY A 420 1.50 -9.28 14.93
CA GLY A 420 2.30 -8.45 14.03
C GLY A 420 2.84 -9.18 12.80
N GLU A 421 2.38 -10.41 12.51
CA GLU A 421 2.88 -11.18 11.37
C GLU A 421 2.29 -10.67 10.04
N PRO A 422 3.05 -10.71 8.93
CA PRO A 422 2.53 -10.33 7.61
C PRO A 422 1.29 -11.14 7.22
N ILE A 423 0.34 -10.52 6.52
CA ILE A 423 -0.83 -11.20 5.94
C ILE A 423 -0.39 -11.94 4.67
N ALA A 424 0.18 -11.20 3.70
CA ALA A 424 0.85 -11.78 2.54
C ALA A 424 2.31 -12.06 2.92
N ARG A 425 2.71 -13.32 2.85
CA ARG A 425 4.02 -13.82 3.33
C ARG A 425 4.85 -14.33 2.18
N SER A 426 6.16 -14.02 2.18
CA SER A 426 7.09 -14.66 1.25
C SER A 426 7.18 -16.16 1.50
N MET A 427 7.52 -16.91 0.46
CA MET A 427 7.64 -18.36 0.56
C MET A 427 8.70 -18.76 1.59
N GLU A 428 9.84 -18.07 1.64
CA GLU A 428 10.93 -18.32 2.62
C GLU A 428 10.48 -18.04 4.07
N TYR A 429 9.59 -17.07 4.29
CA TYR A 429 9.06 -16.78 5.62
C TYR A 429 8.27 -17.95 6.22
N VAL A 430 7.53 -18.68 5.37
CA VAL A 430 6.66 -19.78 5.79
C VAL A 430 7.37 -21.15 5.69
N PHE A 431 8.29 -21.30 4.72
CA PHE A 431 8.95 -22.56 4.41
C PHE A 431 10.48 -22.40 4.37
N PRO A 432 11.10 -22.00 5.50
CA PRO A 432 12.55 -21.76 5.53
C PRO A 432 13.34 -23.03 5.20
N GLY A 433 14.42 -22.84 4.45
CA GLY A 433 15.34 -23.93 4.12
C GLY A 433 14.86 -24.91 3.06
N GLN A 434 13.81 -24.60 2.32
CA GLN A 434 13.30 -25.41 1.21
C GLN A 434 13.66 -24.84 -0.17
N GLY A 435 14.62 -23.90 -0.24
CA GLY A 435 15.04 -23.27 -1.50
C GLY A 435 14.04 -22.23 -2.01
N MET A 436 13.27 -21.63 -1.09
CA MET A 436 12.20 -20.68 -1.40
C MET A 436 12.67 -19.22 -1.40
N GLU A 437 13.94 -18.98 -1.13
CA GLU A 437 14.48 -17.63 -0.88
C GLU A 437 14.23 -16.66 -2.03
N ARG A 438 14.35 -17.14 -3.28
CA ARG A 438 14.17 -16.31 -4.50
C ARG A 438 12.77 -16.41 -5.12
N VAL A 439 11.85 -17.09 -4.47
CA VAL A 439 10.46 -17.23 -4.95
C VAL A 439 9.65 -16.00 -4.52
N MET A 440 9.67 -14.96 -5.36
CA MET A 440 9.05 -13.65 -5.09
C MET A 440 7.86 -13.33 -6.02
N ASP A 441 7.41 -14.31 -6.81
CA ASP A 441 6.30 -14.15 -7.77
C ASP A 441 5.08 -15.03 -7.43
N GLN A 442 5.09 -15.59 -6.22
CA GLN A 442 3.99 -16.25 -5.52
C GLN A 442 4.13 -16.00 -4.02
N PHE A 443 3.05 -16.19 -3.27
CA PHE A 443 3.01 -15.85 -1.85
C PHE A 443 2.03 -16.70 -1.08
N MET A 444 2.14 -16.65 0.25
CA MET A 444 1.16 -17.25 1.16
C MET A 444 0.24 -16.19 1.76
N ILE A 445 -1.04 -16.50 1.90
CA ILE A 445 -1.95 -15.80 2.82
C ILE A 445 -1.96 -16.60 4.12
N GLY A 446 -1.40 -16.01 5.17
CA GLY A 446 -1.15 -16.75 6.41
C GLY A 446 -0.23 -17.97 6.19
N GLU A 447 -0.66 -19.13 6.65
CA GLU A 447 0.10 -20.39 6.56
C GLU A 447 -0.55 -21.43 5.63
N ASP A 448 -1.79 -21.20 5.18
CA ASP A 448 -2.62 -22.23 4.58
C ASP A 448 -2.90 -22.04 3.09
N LEU A 449 -2.84 -20.81 2.57
CA LEU A 449 -3.27 -20.48 1.22
C LEU A 449 -2.09 -19.96 0.38
N LEU A 450 -1.64 -20.76 -0.59
CA LEU A 450 -0.64 -20.35 -1.58
C LEU A 450 -1.32 -19.70 -2.78
N VAL A 451 -0.83 -18.55 -3.20
CA VAL A 451 -1.34 -17.74 -4.31
C VAL A 451 -0.25 -17.55 -5.34
N ALA A 452 -0.49 -17.97 -6.58
CA ALA A 452 0.45 -17.89 -7.69
C ALA A 452 -0.26 -17.39 -8.95
N PRO A 453 -0.43 -16.07 -9.12
CA PRO A 453 -1.08 -15.52 -10.30
C PRO A 453 -0.15 -15.53 -11.52
N VAL A 454 -0.74 -15.59 -12.70
CA VAL A 454 -0.02 -15.26 -13.96
C VAL A 454 0.12 -13.76 -14.06
N TRP A 455 1.34 -13.28 -14.16
CA TRP A 455 1.65 -11.85 -14.23
C TRP A 455 2.35 -11.43 -15.55
N LYS A 456 2.81 -12.39 -16.34
CA LYS A 456 3.49 -12.11 -17.60
C LYS A 456 2.50 -12.01 -18.76
N GLN A 457 2.79 -11.10 -19.68
CA GLN A 457 1.98 -10.88 -20.87
C GLN A 457 1.90 -12.13 -21.75
N GLY A 458 0.70 -12.49 -22.19
CA GLY A 458 0.43 -13.61 -23.09
C GLY A 458 0.52 -15.00 -22.46
N GLU A 459 0.93 -15.12 -21.19
CA GLU A 459 0.94 -16.40 -20.49
C GLU A 459 -0.48 -16.76 -19.98
N VAL A 460 -0.82 -18.04 -20.08
CA VAL A 460 -2.13 -18.58 -19.63
C VAL A 460 -1.99 -19.69 -18.59
N VAL A 461 -0.76 -20.11 -18.31
CA VAL A 461 -0.42 -21.13 -17.31
C VAL A 461 0.64 -20.57 -16.37
N ARG A 462 0.71 -21.13 -15.16
CA ARG A 462 1.65 -20.73 -14.13
C ARG A 462 2.51 -21.90 -13.70
N SER A 463 3.83 -21.74 -13.73
CA SER A 463 4.75 -22.63 -13.01
C SER A 463 4.77 -22.22 -11.55
N VAL A 464 4.37 -23.12 -10.67
CA VAL A 464 4.28 -22.91 -9.22
C VAL A 464 5.33 -23.76 -8.53
N THR A 465 6.18 -23.16 -7.72
CA THR A 465 7.13 -23.87 -6.85
C THR A 465 6.39 -24.30 -5.58
N LEU A 466 6.06 -25.59 -5.47
CA LEU A 466 5.34 -26.14 -4.32
C LEU A 466 6.30 -26.52 -3.19
N PRO A 467 6.15 -25.94 -1.99
CA PRO A 467 6.86 -26.40 -0.80
C PRO A 467 6.41 -27.82 -0.42
N ASP A 468 7.19 -28.50 0.42
CA ASP A 468 6.82 -29.80 0.96
C ASP A 468 5.43 -29.82 1.61
N GLY A 469 4.70 -30.89 1.42
CA GLY A 469 3.34 -31.07 1.93
C GLY A 469 2.36 -31.49 0.85
N GLN A 470 1.07 -31.41 1.19
CA GLN A 470 -0.01 -31.70 0.24
C GLN A 470 -0.84 -30.43 0.00
N TRP A 471 -1.21 -30.23 -1.24
CA TRP A 471 -1.87 -29.02 -1.71
C TRP A 471 -3.08 -29.37 -2.57
N ARG A 472 -4.15 -28.59 -2.44
CA ARG A 472 -5.36 -28.76 -3.23
C ARG A 472 -5.72 -27.46 -3.93
N CYS A 473 -6.01 -27.54 -5.25
CA CYS A 473 -6.45 -26.38 -6.01
C CYS A 473 -7.80 -25.87 -5.50
N VAL A 474 -7.89 -24.56 -5.31
CA VAL A 474 -9.13 -23.85 -5.00
C VAL A 474 -9.71 -23.32 -6.30
N SER A 475 -10.83 -23.89 -6.77
CA SER A 475 -11.54 -23.45 -7.97
C SER A 475 -12.86 -22.78 -7.61
N LEU A 476 -13.47 -22.06 -8.56
CA LEU A 476 -14.82 -21.49 -8.39
C LEU A 476 -15.92 -22.56 -8.44
N GLY A 477 -15.63 -23.74 -9.01
CA GLY A 477 -16.58 -24.86 -9.07
C GLY A 477 -16.84 -25.51 -7.69
N GLU A 478 -17.86 -26.37 -7.65
CA GLU A 478 -18.23 -27.12 -6.43
C GLU A 478 -17.27 -28.29 -6.13
N THR A 479 -16.61 -28.82 -7.15
CA THR A 479 -15.65 -29.93 -7.04
C THR A 479 -14.28 -29.37 -6.61
N GLU A 480 -13.77 -29.86 -5.50
CA GLU A 480 -12.38 -29.61 -5.12
C GLU A 480 -11.43 -30.30 -6.10
N GLY A 481 -10.34 -29.61 -6.47
CA GLY A 481 -9.30 -30.15 -7.33
C GLY A 481 -8.54 -31.32 -6.70
N ASP A 482 -7.76 -32.01 -7.52
CA ASP A 482 -6.89 -33.11 -7.08
C ASP A 482 -5.86 -32.63 -6.04
N VAL A 483 -5.42 -33.56 -5.18
CA VAL A 483 -4.34 -33.30 -4.22
C VAL A 483 -3.01 -33.42 -4.94
N LEU A 484 -2.22 -32.36 -4.87
CA LEU A 484 -0.85 -32.29 -5.40
C LEU A 484 0.14 -32.54 -4.26
N ASN A 485 1.19 -33.30 -4.55
CA ASN A 485 2.33 -33.44 -3.63
C ASN A 485 3.34 -32.32 -3.90
N GLY A 486 3.80 -31.67 -2.84
CA GLY A 486 4.81 -30.62 -2.88
C GLY A 486 6.24 -31.14 -3.07
N GLY A 487 7.21 -30.26 -2.82
CA GLY A 487 8.65 -30.52 -3.03
C GLY A 487 9.05 -30.51 -4.52
N ARG A 488 8.27 -29.83 -5.38
CA ARG A 488 8.53 -29.76 -6.85
C ARG A 488 7.82 -28.60 -7.51
N ASP A 489 8.25 -28.25 -8.69
CA ASP A 489 7.52 -27.34 -9.58
C ASP A 489 6.38 -28.09 -10.29
N VAL A 490 5.23 -27.40 -10.42
CA VAL A 490 4.06 -27.86 -11.16
C VAL A 490 3.58 -26.76 -12.10
N VAL A 491 3.04 -27.15 -13.26
CA VAL A 491 2.44 -26.20 -14.20
C VAL A 491 0.92 -26.29 -14.09
N LEU A 492 0.30 -25.17 -13.77
CA LEU A 492 -1.14 -25.08 -13.53
C LEU A 492 -1.74 -23.92 -14.32
N GLY A 493 -3.01 -24.04 -14.69
CA GLY A 493 -3.77 -23.03 -15.43
C GLY A 493 -5.16 -22.79 -14.86
N GLU A 494 -5.30 -22.86 -13.56
CA GLU A 494 -6.58 -22.72 -12.87
C GLU A 494 -7.13 -21.28 -12.91
N ASN A 495 -8.46 -21.17 -12.84
CA ASN A 495 -9.19 -19.90 -12.74
C ASN A 495 -8.68 -18.84 -13.73
N ASP A 496 -8.41 -19.27 -14.95
CA ASP A 496 -8.00 -18.42 -16.06
C ASP A 496 -6.71 -17.60 -15.78
N GLY A 497 -5.77 -18.19 -15.02
CA GLY A 497 -4.47 -17.62 -14.72
C GLY A 497 -4.26 -17.17 -13.27
N LEU A 498 -5.23 -17.38 -12.38
CA LEU A 498 -5.06 -17.21 -10.94
C LEU A 498 -5.04 -18.58 -10.24
N VAL A 499 -3.86 -19.09 -9.96
CA VAL A 499 -3.68 -20.35 -9.22
C VAL A 499 -3.74 -20.08 -7.72
N VAL A 500 -4.63 -20.78 -7.04
CA VAL A 500 -4.76 -20.74 -5.58
C VAL A 500 -4.77 -22.19 -5.06
N LEU A 501 -3.90 -22.45 -4.10
CA LEU A 501 -3.73 -23.77 -3.51
C LEU A 501 -3.91 -23.69 -2.00
N ARG A 502 -4.73 -24.58 -1.45
CA ARG A 502 -4.91 -24.73 -0.01
C ARG A 502 -4.08 -25.91 0.50
N ARG A 503 -3.39 -25.71 1.61
CA ARG A 503 -2.67 -26.76 2.31
C ARG A 503 -3.67 -27.77 2.89
N VAL A 504 -3.37 -29.09 2.74
CA VAL A 504 -4.24 -30.19 3.19
C VAL A 504 -3.70 -30.81 4.46
#